data_ba049c19eb85876f19b56609a9c53561
#
_entry.id   ba049c19eb85876f19b56609a9c53561
#
_cell.length_a   1.000
_cell.length_b   1.000
_cell.length_c   1.000
_cell.angle_alpha   90.00
_cell.angle_beta   90.00
_cell.angle_gamma   90.00
#
_symmetry.space_group_name_H-M   'P 1'
#
loop_
_entity.id
_entity.type
_entity.pdbx_description
1 polymer ?
#
loop_
_entity_poly.entity_id
_entity_poly.type
_entity_poly.pdbx_seq_one_letter_code
_entity_poly.pdbx_strand_id
1 'polypeptide(L)'
;MSNVLKLLVLVLLSAGCTPAQTPSPHGDAKPVVLQKNEGELRTRKPREGVASPSTDFLLKIGPKTSGSKHLLLFTEELAPGAAIPKHKHHGEEEILLIQTGNAHVWLGDKEFDVQAGGLIFIPAETWISLKNTGQENISLVAVWNEPGFEEMLRCGSVPKGQAVEPISRDGVRECYHHGDAELEVVQPVDKKP
;
A
#
# COMPACT_ATOMS: atom_id res chain seq x y z
N MET A 1 74.95 44.63 9.19
CA MET A 1 74.30 44.07 10.35
C MET A 1 72.77 44.06 10.05
N SER A 2 72.27 42.96 9.56
CA SER A 2 70.87 42.87 9.04
C SER A 2 70.04 42.08 10.00
N ASN A 3 69.04 42.72 10.61
CA ASN A 3 68.06 42.06 11.50
C ASN A 3 66.92 41.51 10.65
N VAL A 4 66.85 40.20 10.57
CA VAL A 4 65.72 39.46 9.95
C VAL A 4 64.70 39.20 11.03
N LEU A 5 63.59 39.91 10.96
CA LEU A 5 62.42 39.72 11.81
C LEU A 5 61.64 38.48 11.32
N LYS A 6 61.67 37.38 12.06
CA LYS A 6 60.86 36.21 11.79
C LYS A 6 59.42 36.44 12.24
N LEU A 7 58.50 36.56 11.27
CA LEU A 7 57.07 36.63 11.51
C LEU A 7 56.56 35.19 11.79
N LEU A 8 56.09 34.96 13.02
CA LEU A 8 55.49 33.70 13.43
C LEU A 8 54.00 33.77 13.05
N VAL A 9 53.60 33.09 12.01
CA VAL A 9 52.15 32.96 11.65
C VAL A 9 51.55 31.88 12.51
N LEU A 10 50.71 32.27 13.46
CA LEU A 10 49.92 31.37 14.28
C LEU A 10 48.65 30.96 13.51
N VAL A 11 48.62 29.75 12.95
CA VAL A 11 47.43 29.18 12.31
C VAL A 11 46.50 28.66 13.42
N LEU A 12 45.44 29.40 13.73
CA LEU A 12 44.35 28.96 14.57
C LEU A 12 43.48 27.97 13.78
N LEU A 13 43.65 26.67 14.03
CA LEU A 13 42.73 25.62 13.60
C LEU A 13 41.43 25.75 14.40
N SER A 14 40.43 26.43 13.83
CA SER A 14 39.07 26.40 14.32
C SER A 14 38.52 25.02 14.04
N ALA A 15 38.43 24.15 15.07
CA ALA A 15 37.64 22.92 15.03
C ALA A 15 36.17 23.32 14.87
N GLY A 16 35.69 23.31 13.64
CA GLY A 16 34.27 23.50 13.34
C GLY A 16 33.48 22.36 13.94
N CYS A 17 32.84 22.58 15.07
CA CYS A 17 31.75 21.72 15.56
C CYS A 17 30.64 21.80 14.52
N THR A 18 30.54 20.82 13.64
CA THR A 18 29.33 20.60 12.83
C THR A 18 28.19 20.29 13.80
N PRO A 19 27.13 21.09 13.83
CA PRO A 19 25.98 20.76 14.68
C PRO A 19 25.46 19.39 14.22
N ALA A 20 25.30 18.47 15.16
CA ALA A 20 24.61 17.21 14.92
C ALA A 20 23.22 17.55 14.37
N GLN A 21 22.94 17.11 13.12
CA GLN A 21 21.62 17.26 12.54
C GLN A 21 20.65 16.47 13.41
N THR A 22 19.75 17.18 14.08
CA THR A 22 18.61 16.54 14.75
C THR A 22 17.84 15.79 13.66
N PRO A 23 17.52 14.50 13.86
CA PRO A 23 16.69 13.74 12.90
C PRO A 23 15.42 14.54 12.61
N SER A 24 15.09 14.68 11.32
CA SER A 24 13.83 15.32 10.93
C SER A 24 12.67 14.60 11.61
N PRO A 25 11.73 15.28 12.27
CA PRO A 25 10.56 14.64 12.88
C PRO A 25 9.70 13.89 11.83
N HIS A 26 9.91 14.15 10.53
CA HIS A 26 9.18 13.52 9.42
C HIS A 26 9.91 12.33 8.78
N GLY A 27 11.04 11.84 9.36
CA GLY A 27 11.79 10.68 8.86
C GLY A 27 12.52 10.94 7.54
N ASP A 28 12.90 9.84 6.86
CA ASP A 28 13.67 9.87 5.61
C ASP A 28 12.80 9.91 4.35
N ALA A 29 11.52 10.28 4.48
CA ALA A 29 10.59 10.37 3.37
C ALA A 29 11.09 11.37 2.32
N LYS A 30 11.06 10.94 1.06
CA LYS A 30 11.49 11.74 -0.09
C LYS A 30 10.28 12.25 -0.86
N PRO A 31 10.28 13.52 -1.30
CA PRO A 31 9.26 13.98 -2.22
C PRO A 31 9.37 13.21 -3.54
N VAL A 32 8.23 12.73 -4.04
CA VAL A 32 8.15 11.99 -5.30
C VAL A 32 7.02 12.54 -6.17
N VAL A 33 7.22 12.48 -7.48
CA VAL A 33 6.18 12.69 -8.49
C VAL A 33 6.13 11.42 -9.33
N LEU A 34 5.00 10.74 -9.33
CA LEU A 34 4.83 9.47 -10.03
C LEU A 34 3.70 9.58 -11.06
N GLN A 35 3.99 9.20 -12.30
CA GLN A 35 3.01 9.10 -13.36
C GLN A 35 2.08 7.88 -13.13
N LYS A 36 1.02 7.74 -13.94
CA LYS A 36 0.02 6.66 -13.81
C LYS A 36 0.67 5.29 -13.65
N ASN A 37 1.66 4.96 -14.45
CA ASN A 37 2.28 3.62 -14.52
C ASN A 37 3.62 3.53 -13.74
N GLU A 38 3.94 4.52 -12.91
CA GLU A 38 5.16 4.54 -12.09
C GLU A 38 4.87 4.11 -10.66
N GLY A 39 5.83 3.40 -10.06
CA GLY A 39 5.77 2.81 -8.73
C GLY A 39 6.39 1.43 -8.73
N GLU A 40 6.32 0.73 -7.61
CA GLU A 40 6.75 -0.66 -7.52
C GLU A 40 5.65 -1.58 -8.04
N LEU A 41 5.85 -2.12 -9.24
CA LEU A 41 4.90 -3.04 -9.88
C LEU A 41 5.01 -4.44 -9.25
N ARG A 42 3.89 -4.95 -8.77
CA ARG A 42 3.78 -6.26 -8.12
C ARG A 42 2.66 -7.08 -8.72
N THR A 43 2.83 -8.41 -8.70
CA THR A 43 1.82 -9.37 -9.15
C THR A 43 1.26 -10.11 -7.93
N ARG A 44 -0.06 -10.11 -7.74
CA ARG A 44 -0.73 -10.86 -6.68
C ARG A 44 -0.54 -12.35 -6.87
N LYS A 45 -0.32 -13.07 -5.78
CA LYS A 45 -0.31 -14.52 -5.77
C LYS A 45 -1.73 -15.04 -6.04
N PRO A 46 -1.93 -16.00 -6.98
CA PRO A 46 -3.23 -16.63 -7.17
C PRO A 46 -3.61 -17.38 -5.90
N ARG A 47 -4.90 -17.41 -5.60
CA ARG A 47 -5.41 -18.16 -4.43
C ARG A 47 -5.68 -19.61 -4.85
N GLU A 48 -5.25 -20.56 -4.04
CA GLU A 48 -5.59 -21.96 -4.26
C GLU A 48 -7.11 -22.19 -4.32
N GLY A 49 -7.56 -22.93 -5.32
CA GLY A 49 -8.97 -23.27 -5.50
C GLY A 49 -9.85 -22.11 -6.02
N VAL A 50 -9.28 -20.95 -6.32
CA VAL A 50 -10.01 -19.82 -6.90
C VAL A 50 -9.54 -19.59 -8.32
N ALA A 51 -10.44 -19.76 -9.29
CA ALA A 51 -10.17 -19.42 -10.68
C ALA A 51 -10.19 -17.88 -10.85
N SER A 52 -9.12 -17.24 -10.45
CA SER A 52 -8.91 -15.80 -10.66
C SER A 52 -7.53 -15.59 -11.26
N PRO A 53 -7.39 -14.85 -12.35
CA PRO A 53 -6.08 -14.49 -12.86
C PRO A 53 -5.33 -13.66 -11.80
N SER A 54 -4.01 -13.83 -11.77
CA SER A 54 -3.16 -12.92 -11.01
C SER A 54 -3.35 -11.51 -11.54
N THR A 55 -3.57 -10.55 -10.65
CA THR A 55 -3.67 -9.13 -10.98
C THR A 55 -2.41 -8.40 -10.58
N ASP A 56 -2.05 -7.40 -11.36
CA ASP A 56 -0.95 -6.52 -11.04
C ASP A 56 -1.46 -5.26 -10.33
N PHE A 57 -0.64 -4.69 -9.46
CA PHE A 57 -0.89 -3.43 -8.81
C PHE A 57 0.41 -2.65 -8.59
N LEU A 58 0.30 -1.35 -8.39
CA LEU A 58 1.43 -0.45 -8.17
C LEU A 58 1.44 0.08 -6.74
N LEU A 59 2.44 -0.28 -5.95
CA LEU A 59 2.76 0.42 -4.72
C LEU A 59 3.46 1.74 -5.06
N LYS A 60 2.84 2.85 -4.70
CA LYS A 60 3.32 4.20 -5.05
C LYS A 60 3.94 4.91 -3.86
N ILE A 61 3.25 4.94 -2.74
CA ILE A 61 3.69 5.60 -1.51
C ILE A 61 3.67 4.57 -0.38
N GLY A 62 4.72 4.53 0.41
CA GLY A 62 4.83 3.65 1.57
C GLY A 62 6.25 3.64 2.12
N PRO A 63 6.50 2.92 3.22
CA PRO A 63 7.81 2.83 3.86
C PRO A 63 8.92 2.36 2.92
N LYS A 64 8.63 1.37 2.10
CA LYS A 64 9.64 0.74 1.22
C LYS A 64 9.73 1.38 -0.18
N THR A 65 8.85 2.30 -0.51
CA THR A 65 8.86 3.03 -1.80
C THR A 65 9.33 4.47 -1.65
N SER A 66 8.62 5.28 -0.87
CA SER A 66 8.90 6.72 -0.68
C SER A 66 9.51 7.06 0.69
N GLY A 67 9.60 6.08 1.61
CA GLY A 67 9.99 6.31 3.01
C GLY A 67 8.89 6.94 3.86
N SER A 68 7.64 6.97 3.38
CA SER A 68 6.51 7.49 4.15
C SER A 68 6.27 6.64 5.39
N LYS A 69 6.07 7.30 6.55
CA LYS A 69 5.79 6.64 7.83
C LYS A 69 4.29 6.64 8.18
N HIS A 70 3.50 7.46 7.48
CA HIS A 70 2.11 7.72 7.84
C HIS A 70 1.14 7.57 6.67
N LEU A 71 1.63 7.19 5.50
CA LEU A 71 0.77 7.01 4.34
C LEU A 71 1.17 5.76 3.58
N LEU A 72 0.16 5.02 3.17
CA LEU A 72 0.26 4.00 2.14
C LEU A 72 -0.66 4.39 0.99
N LEU A 73 -0.18 4.27 -0.25
CA LEU A 73 -0.99 4.43 -1.45
C LEU A 73 -0.60 3.39 -2.49
N PHE A 74 -1.60 2.70 -3.01
CA PHE A 74 -1.44 1.90 -4.21
C PHE A 74 -2.54 2.17 -5.24
N THR A 75 -2.32 1.71 -6.47
CA THR A 75 -3.32 1.72 -7.54
C THR A 75 -3.46 0.32 -8.13
N GLU A 76 -4.68 -0.06 -8.46
CA GLU A 76 -5.00 -1.38 -9.03
C GLU A 76 -6.09 -1.25 -10.10
N GLU A 77 -6.09 -2.18 -11.04
CA GLU A 77 -7.18 -2.35 -12.00
C GLU A 77 -7.90 -3.67 -11.73
N LEU A 78 -9.21 -3.60 -11.57
CA LEU A 78 -10.07 -4.77 -11.37
C LEU A 78 -10.86 -5.04 -12.66
N ALA A 79 -10.62 -6.19 -13.28
CA ALA A 79 -11.37 -6.63 -14.44
C ALA A 79 -12.87 -6.85 -14.11
N PRO A 80 -13.76 -6.86 -15.12
CA PRO A 80 -15.16 -7.23 -14.93
C PRO A 80 -15.33 -8.52 -14.14
N GLY A 81 -16.17 -8.51 -13.11
CA GLY A 81 -16.42 -9.62 -12.20
C GLY A 81 -15.36 -9.82 -11.11
N ALA A 82 -14.21 -9.18 -11.18
CA ALA A 82 -13.21 -9.24 -10.10
C ALA A 82 -13.71 -8.55 -8.83
N ALA A 83 -13.22 -9.02 -7.67
CA ALA A 83 -13.65 -8.52 -6.38
C ALA A 83 -12.49 -8.40 -5.39
N ILE A 84 -12.57 -7.37 -4.55
CA ILE A 84 -11.83 -7.27 -3.31
C ILE A 84 -12.61 -8.06 -2.25
N PRO A 85 -12.00 -9.06 -1.60
CA PRO A 85 -12.68 -9.89 -0.61
C PRO A 85 -13.11 -9.06 0.60
N LYS A 86 -14.12 -9.54 1.33
CA LYS A 86 -14.59 -8.89 2.53
C LYS A 86 -13.54 -8.97 3.63
N HIS A 87 -13.10 -7.79 4.07
CA HIS A 87 -12.06 -7.61 5.07
C HIS A 87 -12.30 -6.34 5.87
N LYS A 88 -11.55 -6.15 6.94
CA LYS A 88 -11.49 -4.92 7.74
C LYS A 88 -10.07 -4.64 8.19
N HIS A 89 -9.77 -3.38 8.47
CA HIS A 89 -8.53 -2.92 9.07
C HIS A 89 -8.76 -2.62 10.55
N HIS A 90 -7.80 -2.96 11.43
CA HIS A 90 -7.96 -2.75 12.86
C HIS A 90 -7.56 -1.34 13.29
N GLY A 91 -6.41 -0.84 12.84
CA GLY A 91 -5.90 0.48 13.23
C GLY A 91 -5.94 1.56 12.15
N GLU A 92 -6.21 1.18 10.91
CA GLU A 92 -6.08 2.06 9.74
C GLU A 92 -7.45 2.52 9.23
N GLU A 93 -7.50 3.76 8.79
CA GLU A 93 -8.59 4.28 7.97
C GLU A 93 -8.18 4.19 6.49
N GLU A 94 -9.13 3.88 5.63
CA GLU A 94 -8.91 3.73 4.21
C GLU A 94 -9.80 4.65 3.40
N ILE A 95 -9.25 5.20 2.31
CA ILE A 95 -10.02 5.87 1.26
C ILE A 95 -9.83 5.08 -0.05
N LEU A 96 -10.95 4.69 -0.68
CA LEU A 96 -10.96 4.19 -2.05
C LEU A 96 -11.55 5.25 -2.97
N LEU A 97 -10.81 5.61 -4.01
CA LEU A 97 -11.27 6.47 -5.10
C LEU A 97 -11.45 5.63 -6.36
N ILE A 98 -12.66 5.56 -6.89
CA ILE A 98 -12.95 4.93 -8.18
C ILE A 98 -12.63 5.94 -9.29
N GLN A 99 -11.53 5.73 -10.01
CA GLN A 99 -11.14 6.64 -11.11
C GLN A 99 -11.93 6.36 -12.39
N THR A 100 -12.17 5.07 -12.69
CA THR A 100 -12.94 4.61 -13.86
C THR A 100 -13.77 3.39 -13.50
N GLY A 101 -14.81 3.11 -14.26
CA GLY A 101 -15.69 1.95 -14.09
C GLY A 101 -16.76 2.16 -13.01
N ASN A 102 -17.42 1.06 -12.64
CA ASN A 102 -18.51 1.03 -11.66
C ASN A 102 -18.29 -0.11 -10.67
N ALA A 103 -18.39 0.20 -9.39
CA ALA A 103 -18.20 -0.75 -8.31
C ALA A 103 -19.51 -0.96 -7.52
N HIS A 104 -19.82 -2.19 -7.18
CA HIS A 104 -20.76 -2.51 -6.13
C HIS A 104 -19.97 -2.72 -4.83
N VAL A 105 -20.35 -2.03 -3.76
CA VAL A 105 -19.61 -1.93 -2.50
C VAL A 105 -20.49 -2.36 -1.35
N TRP A 106 -20.00 -3.28 -0.51
CA TRP A 106 -20.56 -3.63 0.79
C TRP A 106 -19.71 -2.96 1.87
N LEU A 107 -20.31 -2.01 2.61
CA LEU A 107 -19.64 -1.23 3.64
C LEU A 107 -20.43 -1.33 4.96
N GLY A 108 -19.89 -2.05 5.94
CA GLY A 108 -20.64 -2.46 7.13
C GLY A 108 -21.86 -3.27 6.74
N ASP A 109 -23.06 -2.78 7.14
CA ASP A 109 -24.35 -3.42 6.87
C ASP A 109 -25.06 -2.81 5.65
N LYS A 110 -24.38 -1.97 4.87
CA LYS A 110 -24.98 -1.24 3.74
C LYS A 110 -24.31 -1.59 2.43
N GLU A 111 -25.07 -1.39 1.35
CA GLU A 111 -24.60 -1.59 -0.02
C GLU A 111 -24.74 -0.31 -0.82
N PHE A 112 -23.79 -0.08 -1.74
CA PHE A 112 -23.74 1.11 -2.58
C PHE A 112 -23.25 0.75 -3.97
N ASP A 113 -23.79 1.42 -4.99
CA ASP A 113 -23.20 1.48 -6.32
C ASP A 113 -22.39 2.77 -6.43
N VAL A 114 -21.10 2.63 -6.72
CA VAL A 114 -20.15 3.74 -6.80
C VAL A 114 -19.63 3.84 -8.21
N GLN A 115 -19.82 4.99 -8.84
CA GLN A 115 -19.37 5.29 -10.20
C GLN A 115 -17.99 5.98 -10.20
N ALA A 116 -17.43 6.11 -11.40
CA ALA A 116 -16.20 6.88 -11.62
C ALA A 116 -16.29 8.29 -11.00
N GLY A 117 -15.24 8.69 -10.28
CA GLY A 117 -15.17 9.90 -9.46
C GLY A 117 -15.73 9.75 -8.04
N GLY A 118 -16.39 8.62 -7.73
CA GLY A 118 -16.89 8.34 -6.40
C GLY A 118 -15.78 7.96 -5.42
N LEU A 119 -16.00 8.29 -4.14
CA LEU A 119 -15.08 8.06 -3.05
C LEU A 119 -15.77 7.27 -1.94
N ILE A 120 -15.04 6.32 -1.36
CA ILE A 120 -15.48 5.51 -0.22
C ILE A 120 -14.52 5.79 0.92
N PHE A 121 -15.03 6.25 2.06
CA PHE A 121 -14.26 6.36 3.30
C PHE A 121 -14.61 5.17 4.20
N ILE A 122 -13.59 4.48 4.66
CA ILE A 122 -13.69 3.25 5.44
C ILE A 122 -12.99 3.49 6.78
N PRO A 123 -13.74 3.74 7.86
CA PRO A 123 -13.17 3.80 9.20
C PRO A 123 -12.55 2.46 9.62
N ALA A 124 -11.59 2.49 10.52
CA ALA A 124 -11.09 1.30 11.19
C ALA A 124 -12.24 0.43 11.74
N GLU A 125 -12.03 -0.88 11.82
CA GLU A 125 -13.01 -1.89 12.25
C GLU A 125 -14.28 -1.99 11.38
N THR A 126 -14.30 -1.37 10.19
CA THR A 126 -15.43 -1.44 9.27
C THR A 126 -15.20 -2.49 8.20
N TRP A 127 -16.12 -3.46 8.07
CA TRP A 127 -16.09 -4.45 7.01
C TRP A 127 -16.33 -3.80 5.64
N ILE A 128 -15.45 -4.11 4.70
CA ILE A 128 -15.51 -3.65 3.31
C ILE A 128 -15.37 -4.81 2.33
N SER A 129 -16.11 -4.77 1.26
CA SER A 129 -15.93 -5.61 0.07
C SER A 129 -16.34 -4.79 -1.15
N LEU A 130 -15.71 -5.05 -2.29
CA LEU A 130 -15.99 -4.35 -3.53
C LEU A 130 -15.96 -5.36 -4.69
N LYS A 131 -16.91 -5.22 -5.63
CA LYS A 131 -16.96 -6.01 -6.84
C LYS A 131 -17.13 -5.12 -8.06
N ASN A 132 -16.38 -5.41 -9.10
CA ASN A 132 -16.63 -4.84 -10.41
C ASN A 132 -17.86 -5.52 -11.04
N THR A 133 -18.97 -4.81 -11.11
CA THR A 133 -20.22 -5.26 -11.73
C THR A 133 -20.43 -4.70 -13.13
N GLY A 134 -19.48 -3.87 -13.61
CA GLY A 134 -19.50 -3.27 -14.93
C GLY A 134 -18.92 -4.18 -16.01
N GLN A 135 -18.80 -3.63 -17.23
CA GLN A 135 -18.21 -4.28 -18.38
C GLN A 135 -16.77 -3.83 -18.67
N GLU A 136 -16.32 -2.78 -18.00
CA GLU A 136 -14.99 -2.19 -18.13
C GLU A 136 -14.19 -2.40 -16.86
N ASN A 137 -12.87 -2.25 -16.94
CA ASN A 137 -12.03 -2.28 -15.74
C ASN A 137 -12.35 -1.12 -14.80
N ILE A 138 -12.43 -1.42 -13.51
CA ILE A 138 -12.32 -0.39 -12.49
C ILE A 138 -10.84 -0.06 -12.34
N SER A 139 -10.50 1.24 -12.44
CA SER A 139 -9.21 1.76 -11.96
C SER A 139 -9.46 2.41 -10.61
N LEU A 140 -8.76 1.96 -9.58
CA LEU A 140 -8.91 2.50 -8.23
C LEU A 140 -7.59 2.99 -7.64
N VAL A 141 -7.71 3.96 -6.75
CA VAL A 141 -6.65 4.41 -5.85
C VAL A 141 -7.08 4.09 -4.44
N ALA A 142 -6.23 3.42 -3.68
CA ALA A 142 -6.44 3.16 -2.27
C ALA A 142 -5.37 3.88 -1.45
N VAL A 143 -5.80 4.53 -0.38
CA VAL A 143 -4.95 5.31 0.53
C VAL A 143 -5.29 4.96 1.96
N TRP A 144 -4.26 4.68 2.77
CA TRP A 144 -4.38 4.48 4.22
C TRP A 144 -3.60 5.56 4.97
N ASN A 145 -4.10 5.93 6.14
CA ASN A 145 -3.46 6.89 7.04
C ASN A 145 -2.27 6.33 7.81
N GLU A 146 -2.13 5.00 7.87
CA GLU A 146 -0.99 4.27 8.41
C GLU A 146 -0.53 3.22 7.40
N PRO A 147 0.76 2.86 7.35
CA PRO A 147 1.29 2.01 6.29
C PRO A 147 1.30 0.50 6.61
N GLY A 148 0.67 0.05 7.67
CA GLY A 148 0.71 -1.36 8.13
C GLY A 148 0.25 -2.34 7.07
N PHE A 149 -0.79 -1.99 6.32
CA PHE A 149 -1.32 -2.82 5.24
C PHE A 149 -0.34 -3.07 4.07
N GLU A 150 0.77 -2.32 3.97
CA GLU A 150 1.85 -2.64 3.03
C GLU A 150 2.40 -4.06 3.24
N GLU A 151 2.47 -4.55 4.47
CA GLU A 151 2.96 -5.89 4.78
C GLU A 151 2.01 -6.97 4.21
N MET A 152 0.68 -6.78 4.28
CA MET A 152 -0.29 -7.65 3.61
C MET A 152 -0.09 -7.67 2.10
N LEU A 153 0.01 -6.48 1.49
CA LEU A 153 0.20 -6.35 0.04
C LEU A 153 1.48 -7.06 -0.43
N ARG A 154 2.55 -6.95 0.33
CA ARG A 154 3.83 -7.61 0.02
C ARG A 154 3.80 -9.11 0.27
N CYS A 155 3.18 -9.56 1.35
CA CYS A 155 3.00 -10.97 1.67
C CYS A 155 2.19 -11.70 0.58
N GLY A 156 1.09 -11.09 0.13
CA GLY A 156 0.19 -11.63 -0.88
C GLY A 156 0.63 -11.42 -2.33
N SER A 157 1.85 -10.96 -2.60
CA SER A 157 2.34 -10.67 -3.95
C SER A 157 3.85 -10.85 -4.07
N VAL A 158 4.34 -10.81 -5.32
CA VAL A 158 5.76 -10.79 -5.65
C VAL A 158 6.08 -9.61 -6.57
N PRO A 159 7.32 -9.10 -6.62
CA PRO A 159 7.74 -8.16 -7.65
C PRO A 159 7.44 -8.69 -9.04
N LYS A 160 6.99 -7.82 -9.95
CA LYS A 160 6.67 -8.19 -11.34
C LYS A 160 7.86 -8.88 -12.02
N GLY A 161 7.57 -9.99 -12.68
CA GLY A 161 8.59 -10.79 -13.39
C GLY A 161 9.20 -11.91 -12.55
N GLN A 162 8.90 -12.01 -11.27
CA GLN A 162 9.26 -13.18 -10.45
C GLN A 162 8.24 -14.30 -10.64
N ALA A 163 8.67 -15.55 -10.38
CA ALA A 163 7.77 -16.70 -10.35
C ALA A 163 6.69 -16.50 -9.29
N VAL A 164 5.45 -16.81 -9.68
CA VAL A 164 4.27 -16.62 -8.84
C VAL A 164 3.71 -17.97 -8.44
N GLU A 165 3.89 -18.35 -7.18
CA GLU A 165 3.31 -19.56 -6.61
C GLU A 165 1.94 -19.26 -5.98
N PRO A 166 0.96 -20.16 -6.11
CA PRO A 166 -0.31 -20.03 -5.43
C PRO A 166 -0.15 -19.93 -3.91
N ILE A 167 -1.03 -19.16 -3.28
CA ILE A 167 -1.09 -19.02 -1.82
C ILE A 167 -2.33 -19.74 -1.29
N SER A 168 -2.16 -20.53 -0.23
CA SER A 168 -3.26 -21.21 0.45
C SER A 168 -4.21 -20.24 1.14
N ARG A 169 -5.42 -20.70 1.48
CA ARG A 169 -6.40 -19.89 2.21
C ARG A 169 -5.83 -19.38 3.55
N ASP A 170 -5.13 -20.23 4.27
CA ASP A 170 -4.54 -19.86 5.56
C ASP A 170 -3.37 -18.90 5.36
N GLY A 171 -2.56 -19.07 4.32
CA GLY A 171 -1.52 -18.12 3.95
C GLY A 171 -2.07 -16.73 3.60
N VAL A 172 -3.25 -16.66 2.93
CA VAL A 172 -3.91 -15.36 2.69
C VAL A 172 -4.31 -14.70 4.01
N ARG A 173 -4.91 -15.47 4.95
CA ARG A 173 -5.29 -14.93 6.28
C ARG A 173 -4.08 -14.41 7.05
N GLU A 174 -3.00 -15.17 7.03
CA GLU A 174 -1.74 -14.76 7.67
C GLU A 174 -1.21 -13.45 7.07
N CYS A 175 -1.29 -13.29 5.74
CA CYS A 175 -0.93 -12.02 5.11
C CYS A 175 -1.79 -10.85 5.62
N TYR A 176 -3.13 -11.04 5.74
CA TYR A 176 -4.00 -10.00 6.30
C TYR A 176 -3.63 -9.66 7.74
N HIS A 177 -3.36 -10.67 8.57
CA HIS A 177 -2.92 -10.46 9.95
C HIS A 177 -1.60 -9.69 10.05
N HIS A 178 -0.65 -9.94 9.16
CA HIS A 178 0.60 -9.15 9.07
C HIS A 178 0.35 -7.68 8.73
N GLY A 179 -0.72 -7.36 8.04
CA GLY A 179 -1.12 -6.00 7.67
C GLY A 179 -2.12 -5.37 8.62
N ASP A 180 -2.22 -5.83 9.87
CA ASP A 180 -3.19 -5.36 10.87
C ASP A 180 -4.64 -5.36 10.35
N ALA A 181 -5.02 -6.44 9.63
CA ALA A 181 -6.32 -6.58 9.01
C ALA A 181 -6.88 -8.00 9.20
N GLU A 182 -8.19 -8.14 9.04
CA GLU A 182 -8.91 -9.40 9.16
C GLU A 182 -9.67 -9.70 7.86
N LEU A 183 -9.54 -10.94 7.38
CA LEU A 183 -10.29 -11.45 6.24
C LEU A 183 -11.50 -12.25 6.74
N GLU A 184 -12.70 -11.98 6.19
CA GLU A 184 -13.90 -12.76 6.53
C GLU A 184 -13.71 -14.24 6.19
N VAL A 185 -13.99 -15.08 7.18
CA VAL A 185 -13.99 -16.55 7.04
C VAL A 185 -15.33 -16.98 6.45
N VAL A 186 -15.41 -17.13 5.13
CA VAL A 186 -16.55 -17.85 4.55
C VAL A 186 -16.41 -19.32 4.94
N GLN A 187 -17.22 -19.79 5.89
CA GLN A 187 -17.35 -21.20 6.22
C GLN A 187 -17.69 -21.95 4.92
N PRO A 188 -17.08 -23.11 4.64
CA PRO A 188 -17.55 -23.95 3.57
C PRO A 188 -19.03 -24.22 3.83
N VAL A 189 -19.90 -23.88 2.89
CA VAL A 189 -21.28 -24.31 2.95
C VAL A 189 -21.23 -25.83 2.91
N ASP A 190 -21.50 -26.45 4.05
CA ASP A 190 -21.64 -27.92 4.12
C ASP A 190 -22.60 -28.31 3.00
N LYS A 191 -22.08 -29.00 1.98
CA LYS A 191 -22.94 -29.66 1.01
C LYS A 191 -23.72 -30.71 1.79
N LYS A 192 -24.93 -30.31 2.17
CA LYS A 192 -25.90 -31.27 2.77
C LYS A 192 -26.00 -32.43 1.82
N PRO A 193 -25.84 -33.67 2.31
CA PRO A 193 -25.92 -34.90 1.51
C PRO A 193 -27.27 -35.05 0.79
#